data_8889cb40013eea223d07d7655be7ce5e
#
_entry.id   8889cb40013eea223d07d7655be7ce5e
#
_cell.length_a   1.000
_cell.length_b   1.000
_cell.length_c   1.000
_cell.angle_alpha   90.00
_cell.angle_beta   90.00
_cell.angle_gamma   90.00
#
_symmetry.space_group_name_H-M   'P 1'
#
loop_
_entity.id
_entity.type
_entity.pdbx_description
1 polymer ?
#
loop_
_entity_poly.entity_id
_entity_poly.type
_entity_poly.pdbx_seq_one_letter_code
_entity_poly.pdbx_strand_id
1 'polypeptide(L)'
;MCSPIWLENERLLVHADLSGVAEFHCNDMVVDAEGRAYVGNFGFDIHADLERRGFIPMFRDHPLSNLALVAPDGSVSVAASDIDFPNGCVLTPDGKTLIVAETLGQRITAFRIGADGILTDRRIFADVPRRGPDGICLDADGAIWFADPLTSECVRVGQGGQVLDVVTTDQSCFACMLGGEDGRTLFMMTAAAPTASEQRTGHILVTEVAVPGAGPR
;
A
#
# COMPACT_ATOMS: atom_id res chain seq x y z
N MET A 1 18.57 3.30 -5.44
CA MET A 1 18.19 4.73 -5.48
C MET A 1 16.68 4.79 -5.52
N CYS A 2 16.07 5.44 -4.56
CA CYS A 2 14.63 5.50 -4.41
C CYS A 2 14.17 6.89 -4.88
N SER A 3 13.48 6.95 -6.01
CA SER A 3 13.12 8.24 -6.61
C SER A 3 11.81 8.11 -7.37
N PRO A 4 10.76 8.87 -7.01
CA PRO A 4 9.60 9.02 -7.86
C PRO A 4 10.01 9.56 -9.23
N ILE A 5 9.43 8.96 -10.25
CA ILE A 5 9.64 9.37 -11.63
C ILE A 5 8.29 9.68 -12.27
N TRP A 6 8.28 10.61 -13.22
CA TRP A 6 7.12 10.84 -14.06
C TRP A 6 7.49 10.75 -15.55
N LEU A 7 6.47 10.62 -16.37
CA LEU A 7 6.64 10.60 -17.82
C LEU A 7 6.27 11.96 -18.39
N GLU A 8 7.24 12.64 -19.00
CA GLU A 8 7.04 13.90 -19.71
C GLU A 8 7.66 13.81 -21.12
N ASN A 9 6.86 14.10 -22.13
CA ASN A 9 7.30 14.05 -23.54
C ASN A 9 8.04 12.75 -23.90
N GLU A 10 7.48 11.60 -23.49
CA GLU A 10 8.04 10.24 -23.67
C GLU A 10 9.39 10.00 -22.96
N ARG A 11 9.76 10.86 -22.02
CA ARG A 11 10.97 10.70 -21.20
C ARG A 11 10.61 10.47 -19.74
N LEU A 12 11.29 9.53 -19.11
CA LEU A 12 11.23 9.34 -17.68
C LEU A 12 12.14 10.36 -17.00
N LEU A 13 11.55 11.20 -16.15
CA LEU A 13 12.26 12.21 -15.39
C LEU A 13 12.20 11.84 -13.89
N VAL A 14 13.32 11.99 -13.19
CA VAL A 14 13.35 11.91 -11.74
C VAL A 14 12.72 13.18 -11.20
N HIS A 15 11.64 13.02 -10.42
CA HIS A 15 10.94 14.15 -9.81
C HIS A 15 11.58 14.54 -8.48
N ALA A 16 11.97 13.55 -7.68
CA ALA A 16 12.59 13.80 -6.37
C ALA A 16 13.58 12.67 -6.02
N ASP A 17 14.57 12.97 -5.18
CA ASP A 17 15.47 11.99 -4.58
C ASP A 17 15.03 11.73 -3.13
N LEU A 18 14.59 10.50 -2.86
CA LEU A 18 14.12 10.10 -1.53
C LEU A 18 15.22 9.50 -0.65
N SER A 19 16.48 9.49 -1.08
CA SER A 19 17.58 8.86 -0.33
C SER A 19 17.79 9.39 1.09
N GLY A 20 17.30 10.61 1.36
CA GLY A 20 17.33 11.21 2.71
C GLY A 20 16.19 10.77 3.65
N VAL A 21 15.19 10.06 3.14
CA VAL A 21 14.00 9.63 3.90
C VAL A 21 13.76 8.14 3.79
N ALA A 22 13.94 7.57 2.59
CA ALA A 22 13.75 6.15 2.31
C ALA A 22 15.09 5.41 2.43
N GLU A 23 15.21 4.53 3.40
CA GLU A 23 16.44 3.79 3.67
C GLU A 23 16.65 2.62 2.70
N PHE A 24 15.59 2.16 2.03
CA PHE A 24 15.66 1.08 1.03
C PHE A 24 14.73 1.39 -0.16
N HIS A 25 14.30 0.36 -0.90
CA HIS A 25 13.48 0.55 -2.09
C HIS A 25 12.14 1.21 -1.75
N CYS A 26 11.70 2.12 -2.61
CA CYS A 26 10.34 2.65 -2.54
C CYS A 26 9.33 1.56 -2.84
N ASN A 27 8.16 1.70 -2.27
CA ASN A 27 7.00 0.85 -2.46
C ASN A 27 5.85 1.67 -3.06
N ASP A 28 4.62 1.41 -2.65
CA ASP A 28 3.45 2.10 -3.13
C ASP A 28 3.45 3.59 -2.82
N MET A 29 2.73 4.34 -3.63
CA MET A 29 2.51 5.77 -3.45
C MET A 29 1.10 6.18 -3.85
N VAL A 30 0.64 7.30 -3.28
CA VAL A 30 -0.58 7.98 -3.70
C VAL A 30 -0.31 9.48 -3.83
N VAL A 31 -1.00 10.13 -4.78
CA VAL A 31 -0.89 11.59 -4.99
C VAL A 31 -2.22 12.24 -4.61
N ASP A 32 -2.18 13.31 -3.82
CA ASP A 32 -3.37 14.05 -3.43
C ASP A 32 -3.77 15.12 -4.47
N ALA A 33 -4.88 15.79 -4.22
CA ALA A 33 -5.42 16.81 -5.13
C ALA A 33 -4.51 18.06 -5.26
N GLU A 34 -3.63 18.28 -4.30
CA GLU A 34 -2.63 19.34 -4.29
C GLU A 34 -1.34 18.94 -5.03
N GLY A 35 -1.28 17.71 -5.57
CA GLY A 35 -0.13 17.17 -6.28
C GLY A 35 1.00 16.69 -5.37
N ARG A 36 0.74 16.51 -4.07
CA ARG A 36 1.71 15.97 -3.12
C ARG A 36 1.66 14.44 -3.15
N ALA A 37 2.82 13.79 -3.21
CA ALA A 37 2.91 12.33 -3.18
C ALA A 37 3.32 11.84 -1.79
N TYR A 38 2.60 10.83 -1.29
CA TYR A 38 2.95 10.06 -0.11
C TYR A 38 3.55 8.74 -0.57
N VAL A 39 4.81 8.50 -0.24
CA VAL A 39 5.59 7.37 -0.77
C VAL A 39 6.07 6.50 0.37
N GLY A 40 5.70 5.21 0.33
CA GLY A 40 6.22 4.17 1.21
C GLY A 40 7.59 3.67 0.77
N ASN A 41 8.28 2.98 1.69
CA ASN A 41 9.51 2.27 1.37
C ASN A 41 9.68 1.05 2.31
N PHE A 42 10.50 0.11 1.89
CA PHE A 42 10.74 -1.13 2.67
C PHE A 42 11.48 -0.89 3.99
N GLY A 43 12.25 0.21 4.11
CA GLY A 43 13.06 0.49 5.29
C GLY A 43 14.31 -0.36 5.42
N PHE A 44 14.34 -1.56 4.83
CA PHE A 44 15.45 -2.52 4.87
C PHE A 44 15.40 -3.49 3.70
N ASP A 45 16.49 -4.22 3.46
CA ASP A 45 16.55 -5.30 2.47
C ASP A 45 15.85 -6.56 3.01
N ILE A 46 14.53 -6.64 2.78
CA ILE A 46 13.70 -7.76 3.24
C ILE A 46 14.16 -9.09 2.64
N HIS A 47 14.65 -9.11 1.39
CA HIS A 47 15.08 -10.34 0.73
C HIS A 47 16.38 -10.86 1.33
N ALA A 48 17.39 -10.00 1.48
CA ALA A 48 18.64 -10.38 2.11
C ALA A 48 18.44 -10.78 3.58
N ASP A 49 17.54 -10.12 4.29
CA ASP A 49 17.25 -10.42 5.69
C ASP A 49 16.49 -11.75 5.85
N LEU A 50 15.54 -12.01 4.95
CA LEU A 50 14.82 -13.30 4.88
C LEU A 50 15.77 -14.46 4.60
N GLU A 51 16.68 -14.31 3.64
CA GLU A 51 17.70 -15.32 3.34
C GLU A 51 18.65 -15.56 4.52
N ARG A 52 19.08 -14.49 5.19
CA ARG A 52 20.05 -14.55 6.30
C ARG A 52 19.45 -15.09 7.58
N ARG A 53 18.24 -14.69 7.97
CA ARG A 53 17.63 -14.96 9.28
C ARG A 53 16.43 -15.89 9.23
N GLY A 54 15.81 -16.07 8.05
CA GLY A 54 14.52 -16.72 7.89
C GLY A 54 13.34 -15.82 8.28
N PHE A 55 12.13 -16.26 7.94
CA PHE A 55 10.91 -15.47 8.07
C PHE A 55 10.61 -15.05 9.52
N ILE A 56 10.66 -15.96 10.48
CA ILE A 56 10.23 -15.68 11.86
C ILE A 56 11.10 -14.63 12.56
N PRO A 57 12.44 -14.73 12.57
CA PRO A 57 13.28 -13.68 13.14
C PRO A 57 13.15 -12.34 12.42
N MET A 58 13.12 -12.32 11.10
CA MET A 58 12.93 -11.13 10.29
C MET A 58 11.59 -10.45 10.65
N PHE A 59 10.50 -11.20 10.69
CA PHE A 59 9.18 -10.68 11.01
C PHE A 59 9.09 -10.07 12.43
N ARG A 60 9.81 -10.64 13.41
CA ARG A 60 9.75 -10.17 14.81
C ARG A 60 10.66 -8.98 15.12
N ASP A 61 11.69 -8.80 14.33
CA ASP A 61 12.75 -7.83 14.62
C ASP A 61 13.27 -7.26 13.30
N HIS A 62 12.63 -6.21 12.82
CA HIS A 62 12.99 -5.46 11.62
C HIS A 62 12.86 -3.95 11.89
N PRO A 63 13.59 -3.09 11.17
CA PRO A 63 13.47 -1.66 11.34
C PRO A 63 12.11 -1.16 10.82
N LEU A 64 11.58 -0.16 11.50
CA LEU A 64 10.46 0.63 11.02
C LEU A 64 10.96 1.64 9.97
N SER A 65 10.05 2.12 9.13
CA SER A 65 10.38 3.07 8.07
C SER A 65 9.57 4.36 8.17
N ASN A 66 9.88 5.30 7.28
CA ASN A 66 9.17 6.57 7.16
C ASN A 66 8.27 6.57 5.93
N LEU A 67 7.15 7.30 5.99
CA LEU A 67 6.46 7.76 4.79
C LEU A 67 7.09 9.07 4.34
N ALA A 68 7.52 9.14 3.09
CA ALA A 68 7.99 10.37 2.50
C ALA A 68 6.82 11.20 1.96
N LEU A 69 6.90 12.53 2.14
CA LEU A 69 6.07 13.52 1.47
C LEU A 69 6.92 14.19 0.38
N VAL A 70 6.47 14.10 -0.85
CA VAL A 70 7.07 14.79 -2.00
C VAL A 70 6.12 15.88 -2.45
N ALA A 71 6.55 17.12 -2.37
CA ALA A 71 5.78 18.27 -2.83
C ALA A 71 5.84 18.42 -4.36
N PRO A 72 4.93 19.18 -4.99
CA PRO A 72 4.93 19.39 -6.44
C PRO A 72 6.21 20.01 -7.00
N ASP A 73 6.97 20.74 -6.19
CA ASP A 73 8.25 21.31 -6.56
C ASP A 73 9.44 20.34 -6.42
N GLY A 74 9.17 19.07 -6.04
CA GLY A 74 10.17 18.04 -5.82
C GLY A 74 10.85 18.07 -4.46
N SER A 75 10.48 19.01 -3.57
CA SER A 75 10.99 19.00 -2.19
C SER A 75 10.46 17.79 -1.42
N VAL A 76 11.33 17.23 -0.56
CA VAL A 76 11.08 15.99 0.17
C VAL A 76 11.13 16.24 1.67
N SER A 77 10.17 15.69 2.39
CA SER A 77 10.14 15.68 3.86
C SER A 77 9.55 14.36 4.39
N VAL A 78 9.61 14.15 5.70
CA VAL A 78 8.97 13.01 6.36
C VAL A 78 7.51 13.37 6.64
N ALA A 79 6.57 12.62 6.08
CA ALA A 79 5.14 12.76 6.36
C ALA A 79 4.75 12.11 7.69
N ALA A 80 5.26 10.92 7.96
CA ALA A 80 5.09 10.18 9.21
C ALA A 80 6.26 9.21 9.42
N SER A 81 6.60 8.94 10.67
CA SER A 81 7.65 7.98 11.08
C SER A 81 7.06 6.74 11.73
N ASP A 82 7.93 5.75 11.95
CA ASP A 82 7.61 4.51 12.66
C ASP A 82 6.46 3.73 12.01
N ILE A 83 6.53 3.58 10.69
CA ILE A 83 5.59 2.78 9.89
C ILE A 83 6.19 1.38 9.69
N ASP A 84 5.36 0.38 9.93
CA ASP A 84 5.77 -1.01 9.93
C ASP A 84 5.61 -1.66 8.55
N PHE A 85 6.58 -1.42 7.67
CA PHE A 85 6.57 -1.84 6.27
C PHE A 85 5.37 -1.27 5.50
N PRO A 86 5.35 0.06 5.22
CA PRO A 86 4.27 0.70 4.49
C PRO A 86 4.14 0.13 3.07
N ASN A 87 2.92 -0.22 2.71
CA ASN A 87 2.55 -0.79 1.42
C ASN A 87 1.41 0.02 0.81
N GLY A 88 0.36 -0.63 0.33
CA GLY A 88 -0.76 0.05 -0.30
C GLY A 88 -1.28 1.24 0.48
N CYS A 89 -1.58 2.32 -0.20
CA CYS A 89 -2.11 3.53 0.42
C CYS A 89 -3.24 4.14 -0.40
N VAL A 90 -4.25 4.69 0.29
CA VAL A 90 -5.40 5.34 -0.32
C VAL A 90 -5.77 6.62 0.40
N LEU A 91 -6.35 7.56 -0.34
CA LEU A 91 -6.94 8.78 0.20
C LEU A 91 -8.46 8.63 0.30
N THR A 92 -9.05 9.18 1.36
CA THR A 92 -10.51 9.32 1.39
C THR A 92 -10.98 10.32 0.32
N PRO A 93 -12.23 10.21 -0.19
CA PRO A 93 -12.73 11.08 -1.25
C PRO A 93 -12.71 12.59 -0.91
N ASP A 94 -12.76 12.94 0.37
CA ASP A 94 -12.65 14.32 0.83
C ASP A 94 -11.20 14.83 0.93
N GLY A 95 -10.22 13.99 0.62
CA GLY A 95 -8.79 14.31 0.66
C GLY A 95 -8.22 14.56 2.05
N LYS A 96 -8.96 14.25 3.14
CA LYS A 96 -8.54 14.62 4.50
C LYS A 96 -7.87 13.48 5.28
N THR A 97 -7.96 12.26 4.78
CA THR A 97 -7.40 11.08 5.45
C THR A 97 -6.57 10.27 4.47
N LEU A 98 -5.34 9.95 4.88
CA LEU A 98 -4.52 8.93 4.26
C LEU A 98 -4.68 7.62 5.05
N ILE A 99 -4.92 6.53 4.36
CA ILE A 99 -4.98 5.18 4.94
C ILE A 99 -3.86 4.36 4.32
N VAL A 100 -3.07 3.68 5.15
CA VAL A 100 -1.85 2.96 4.75
C VAL A 100 -1.89 1.53 5.30
N ALA A 101 -1.61 0.56 4.45
CA ALA A 101 -1.33 -0.81 4.88
C ALA A 101 0.06 -0.90 5.51
N GLU A 102 0.16 -1.53 6.67
CA GLU A 102 1.42 -1.86 7.33
C GLU A 102 1.57 -3.39 7.32
N THR A 103 2.25 -3.91 6.29
CA THR A 103 2.27 -5.36 5.99
C THR A 103 2.82 -6.19 7.14
N LEU A 104 4.01 -5.85 7.65
CA LEU A 104 4.64 -6.56 8.76
C LEU A 104 3.99 -6.21 10.10
N GLY A 105 3.38 -5.02 10.20
CA GLY A 105 2.57 -4.59 11.33
C GLY A 105 1.21 -5.28 11.44
N GLN A 106 0.80 -6.02 10.40
CA GLN A 106 -0.50 -6.72 10.36
C GLN A 106 -1.68 -5.80 10.70
N ARG A 107 -1.64 -4.58 10.18
CA ARG A 107 -2.67 -3.55 10.44
C ARG A 107 -2.83 -2.60 9.27
N ILE A 108 -3.90 -1.87 9.31
CA ILE A 108 -4.18 -0.73 8.43
C ILE A 108 -4.27 0.51 9.33
N THR A 109 -3.49 1.54 9.01
CA THR A 109 -3.38 2.76 9.81
C THR A 109 -3.93 3.95 9.04
N ALA A 110 -4.65 4.82 9.73
CA ALA A 110 -5.19 6.05 9.16
C ALA A 110 -4.55 7.28 9.81
N PHE A 111 -4.34 8.32 9.00
CA PHE A 111 -3.80 9.60 9.40
C PHE A 111 -4.69 10.73 8.89
N ARG A 112 -4.80 11.80 9.66
CA ARG A 112 -5.32 13.06 9.16
C ARG A 112 -4.24 13.81 8.39
N ILE A 113 -4.58 14.34 7.21
CA ILE A 113 -3.69 15.16 6.39
C ILE A 113 -3.80 16.62 6.84
N GLY A 114 -2.68 17.20 7.24
CA GLY A 114 -2.56 18.62 7.53
C GLY A 114 -2.58 19.48 6.26
N ALA A 115 -2.79 20.78 6.40
CA ALA A 115 -2.76 21.71 5.28
C ALA A 115 -1.38 21.75 4.58
N ASP A 116 -0.32 21.48 5.32
CA ASP A 116 1.06 21.36 4.85
C ASP A 116 1.40 19.96 4.28
N GLY A 117 0.45 19.01 4.33
CA GLY A 117 0.64 17.61 3.92
C GLY A 117 1.20 16.71 5.02
N ILE A 118 1.63 17.27 6.16
CA ILE A 118 2.12 16.45 7.27
C ILE A 118 0.99 15.63 7.90
N LEU A 119 1.29 14.37 8.20
CA LEU A 119 0.32 13.43 8.73
C LEU A 119 0.24 13.54 10.26
N THR A 120 -0.98 13.63 10.76
CA THR A 120 -1.29 13.76 12.19
C THR A 120 -2.40 12.78 12.58
N ASP A 121 -2.76 12.73 13.87
CA ASP A 121 -3.87 11.91 14.39
C ASP A 121 -3.78 10.44 13.92
N ARG A 122 -2.57 9.84 14.04
CA ARG A 122 -2.36 8.42 13.75
C ARG A 122 -3.32 7.57 14.57
N ARG A 123 -4.05 6.69 13.90
CA ARG A 123 -4.97 5.75 14.54
C ARG A 123 -5.01 4.44 13.77
N ILE A 124 -5.25 3.35 14.45
CA ILE A 124 -5.52 2.06 13.81
C ILE A 124 -6.89 2.13 13.13
N PHE A 125 -6.92 1.90 11.82
CA PHE A 125 -8.17 1.71 11.08
C PHE A 125 -8.68 0.29 11.28
N ALA A 126 -7.80 -0.71 11.14
CA ALA A 126 -8.10 -2.12 11.34
C ALA A 126 -6.85 -2.89 11.78
N ASP A 127 -6.95 -3.68 12.83
CA ASP A 127 -6.00 -4.76 13.10
C ASP A 127 -6.41 -6.00 12.30
N VAL A 128 -5.44 -6.59 11.60
CA VAL A 128 -5.66 -7.76 10.73
C VAL A 128 -4.66 -8.88 11.07
N PRO A 129 -4.74 -9.44 12.28
CA PRO A 129 -3.74 -10.38 12.77
C PRO A 129 -3.60 -11.60 11.86
N ARG A 130 -2.36 -12.06 11.66
CA ARG A 130 -1.97 -13.18 10.78
C ARG A 130 -2.21 -12.93 9.28
N ARG A 131 -2.41 -11.69 8.88
CA ARG A 131 -2.52 -11.24 7.51
C ARG A 131 -1.41 -10.24 7.20
N GLY A 132 -1.00 -10.17 5.93
CA GLY A 132 -0.03 -9.20 5.45
C GLY A 132 -0.70 -8.26 4.45
N PRO A 133 -1.38 -7.18 4.90
CA PRO A 133 -2.06 -6.29 3.97
C PRO A 133 -1.03 -5.64 3.03
N ASP A 134 -1.24 -5.85 1.72
CA ASP A 134 -0.39 -5.36 0.64
C ASP A 134 -1.10 -4.22 -0.09
N GLY A 135 -1.34 -4.29 -1.39
CA GLY A 135 -2.10 -3.27 -2.11
C GLY A 135 -3.55 -3.17 -1.64
N ILE A 136 -4.06 -1.94 -1.50
CA ILE A 136 -5.39 -1.67 -0.94
C ILE A 136 -6.23 -0.76 -1.83
N CYS A 137 -7.56 -0.86 -1.72
CA CYS A 137 -8.50 0.12 -2.27
C CYS A 137 -9.67 0.38 -1.32
N LEU A 138 -10.25 1.59 -1.44
CA LEU A 138 -11.38 2.05 -0.62
C LEU A 138 -12.69 1.87 -1.37
N ASP A 139 -13.71 1.37 -0.69
CA ASP A 139 -15.06 1.29 -1.24
C ASP A 139 -15.99 2.43 -0.77
N ALA A 140 -17.19 2.49 -1.36
CA ALA A 140 -18.15 3.55 -1.10
C ALA A 140 -18.76 3.53 0.32
N ASP A 141 -18.69 2.41 1.03
CA ASP A 141 -19.10 2.32 2.44
C ASP A 141 -17.96 2.72 3.40
N GLY A 142 -16.78 3.07 2.87
CA GLY A 142 -15.60 3.40 3.66
C GLY A 142 -14.86 2.19 4.21
N ALA A 143 -15.13 0.98 3.71
CA ALA A 143 -14.35 -0.20 4.01
C ALA A 143 -13.15 -0.33 3.07
N ILE A 144 -12.12 -1.05 3.51
CA ILE A 144 -10.90 -1.30 2.75
C ILE A 144 -10.90 -2.73 2.24
N TRP A 145 -10.70 -2.88 0.93
CA TRP A 145 -10.21 -4.12 0.36
C TRP A 145 -8.70 -4.12 0.40
N PHE A 146 -8.09 -5.19 0.86
CA PHE A 146 -6.64 -5.39 0.80
C PHE A 146 -6.30 -6.75 0.23
N ALA A 147 -5.25 -6.79 -0.57
CA ALA A 147 -4.63 -8.02 -1.03
C ALA A 147 -3.78 -8.62 0.09
N ASP A 148 -3.84 -9.95 0.26
CA ASP A 148 -3.08 -10.68 1.28
C ASP A 148 -2.26 -11.79 0.62
N PRO A 149 -0.97 -11.57 0.36
CA PRO A 149 -0.11 -12.59 -0.24
C PRO A 149 0.15 -13.78 0.68
N LEU A 150 -0.03 -13.64 2.01
CA LEU A 150 0.23 -14.71 2.96
C LEU A 150 -0.88 -15.76 2.98
N THR A 151 -2.13 -15.35 2.72
CA THR A 151 -3.29 -16.25 2.74
C THR A 151 -3.87 -16.53 1.36
N SER A 152 -3.34 -15.89 0.29
CA SER A 152 -3.89 -15.94 -1.07
C SER A 152 -5.36 -15.51 -1.08
N GLU A 153 -5.63 -14.34 -0.52
CA GLU A 153 -6.96 -13.77 -0.40
C GLU A 153 -6.95 -12.28 -0.78
N CYS A 154 -8.11 -11.77 -1.16
CA CYS A 154 -8.42 -10.35 -1.12
C CYS A 154 -9.54 -10.16 -0.10
N VAL A 155 -9.32 -9.30 0.89
CA VAL A 155 -10.15 -9.21 2.10
C VAL A 155 -10.75 -7.82 2.22
N ARG A 156 -12.06 -7.76 2.45
CA ARG A 156 -12.78 -6.52 2.79
C ARG A 156 -12.87 -6.37 4.29
N VAL A 157 -12.39 -5.25 4.83
CA VAL A 157 -12.40 -4.98 6.27
C VAL A 157 -13.00 -3.62 6.57
N GLY A 158 -13.86 -3.56 7.56
CA GLY A 158 -14.40 -2.32 8.11
C GLY A 158 -13.48 -1.68 9.14
N GLN A 159 -13.74 -0.42 9.47
CA GLN A 159 -13.06 0.23 10.58
C GLN A 159 -13.28 -0.56 11.89
N GLY A 160 -12.19 -0.81 12.62
CA GLY A 160 -12.20 -1.66 13.81
C GLY A 160 -11.84 -3.11 13.54
N GLY A 161 -11.54 -3.50 12.27
CA GLY A 161 -11.00 -4.81 11.94
C GLY A 161 -12.02 -5.91 11.65
N GLN A 162 -13.32 -5.59 11.59
CA GLN A 162 -14.33 -6.57 11.19
C GLN A 162 -14.13 -6.98 9.74
N VAL A 163 -13.89 -8.27 9.48
CA VAL A 163 -13.91 -8.85 8.13
C VAL A 163 -15.34 -8.87 7.62
N LEU A 164 -15.58 -8.22 6.48
CA LEU A 164 -16.88 -8.05 5.86
C LEU A 164 -17.07 -8.98 4.65
N ASP A 165 -15.97 -9.26 3.94
CA ASP A 165 -15.99 -10.14 2.77
C ASP A 165 -14.60 -10.72 2.50
N VAL A 166 -14.50 -11.84 1.79
CA VAL A 166 -13.25 -12.50 1.44
C VAL A 166 -13.38 -13.15 0.05
N VAL A 167 -12.43 -12.86 -0.82
CA VAL A 167 -12.27 -13.55 -2.11
C VAL A 167 -10.97 -14.34 -2.09
N THR A 168 -11.06 -15.66 -2.19
CA THR A 168 -9.88 -16.54 -2.29
C THR A 168 -9.33 -16.51 -3.72
N THR A 169 -8.01 -16.45 -3.84
CA THR A 169 -7.28 -16.50 -5.10
C THR A 169 -6.50 -17.82 -5.26
N ASP A 170 -6.13 -18.15 -6.47
CA ASP A 170 -5.41 -19.40 -6.78
C ASP A 170 -3.91 -19.35 -6.43
N GLN A 171 -3.39 -18.13 -6.18
CA GLN A 171 -2.02 -17.87 -5.79
C GLN A 171 -1.95 -16.57 -4.97
N SER A 172 -0.77 -16.19 -4.46
CA SER A 172 -0.62 -14.98 -3.64
C SER A 172 -1.20 -13.74 -4.32
N CYS A 173 -2.01 -12.97 -3.59
CA CYS A 173 -2.61 -11.72 -4.04
C CYS A 173 -1.79 -10.54 -3.51
N PHE A 174 -1.28 -9.68 -4.40
CA PHE A 174 -0.37 -8.58 -4.06
C PHE A 174 -1.01 -7.20 -4.19
N ALA A 175 -2.00 -7.05 -5.06
CA ALA A 175 -2.70 -5.78 -5.19
C ALA A 175 -4.17 -5.99 -5.56
N CYS A 176 -4.99 -5.01 -5.23
CA CYS A 176 -6.39 -5.00 -5.63
C CYS A 176 -6.87 -3.58 -5.96
N MET A 177 -7.87 -3.50 -6.83
CA MET A 177 -8.51 -2.24 -7.20
C MET A 177 -9.97 -2.47 -7.56
N LEU A 178 -10.84 -1.59 -7.10
CA LEU A 178 -12.23 -1.52 -7.54
C LEU A 178 -12.35 -0.66 -8.79
N GLY A 179 -13.07 -1.14 -9.79
CA GLY A 179 -13.27 -0.47 -11.06
C GLY A 179 -14.42 -1.08 -11.86
N GLY A 180 -14.31 -1.03 -13.19
CA GLY A 180 -15.41 -1.39 -14.07
C GLY A 180 -16.39 -0.23 -14.27
N GLU A 181 -17.41 -0.44 -15.11
CA GLU A 181 -18.36 0.61 -15.50
C GLU A 181 -19.18 1.15 -14.31
N ASP A 182 -19.54 0.27 -13.39
CA ASP A 182 -20.33 0.59 -12.18
C ASP A 182 -19.47 0.65 -10.90
N GLY A 183 -18.15 0.49 -11.01
CA GLY A 183 -17.22 0.47 -9.87
C GLY A 183 -17.24 -0.79 -9.02
N ARG A 184 -17.96 -1.86 -9.46
CA ARG A 184 -18.16 -3.10 -8.68
C ARG A 184 -17.28 -4.25 -9.11
N THR A 185 -16.42 -4.07 -10.08
CA THR A 185 -15.45 -5.08 -10.48
C THR A 185 -14.22 -4.98 -9.58
N LEU A 186 -13.98 -5.99 -8.77
CA LEU A 186 -12.75 -6.12 -8.01
C LEU A 186 -11.69 -6.79 -8.89
N PHE A 187 -10.65 -6.06 -9.21
CA PHE A 187 -9.45 -6.55 -9.88
C PHE A 187 -8.43 -6.98 -8.83
N MET A 188 -7.89 -8.18 -8.99
CA MET A 188 -6.89 -8.75 -8.07
C MET A 188 -5.65 -9.16 -8.86
N MET A 189 -4.51 -8.58 -8.52
CA MET A 189 -3.23 -8.89 -9.14
C MET A 189 -2.54 -9.97 -8.33
N THR A 190 -2.41 -11.14 -8.94
CA THR A 190 -1.87 -12.35 -8.30
C THR A 190 -0.62 -12.85 -8.99
N ALA A 191 0.27 -13.47 -8.24
CA ALA A 191 1.46 -14.15 -8.75
C ALA A 191 1.84 -15.30 -7.83
N ALA A 192 2.58 -16.29 -8.33
CA ALA A 192 3.22 -17.25 -7.45
C ALA A 192 4.17 -16.54 -6.48
N ALA A 193 4.29 -17.06 -5.24
CA ALA A 193 5.23 -16.52 -4.28
C ALA A 193 6.62 -16.39 -4.94
N PRO A 194 7.40 -15.35 -4.62
CA PRO A 194 8.67 -15.09 -5.25
C PRO A 194 9.65 -16.23 -4.94
N THR A 195 9.62 -17.23 -5.79
CA THR A 195 10.68 -18.22 -5.92
C THR A 195 11.56 -17.76 -7.06
N ALA A 196 12.83 -18.13 -7.08
CA ALA A 196 13.79 -17.80 -8.13
C ALA A 196 13.44 -18.39 -9.53
N SER A 197 12.14 -18.40 -9.87
CA SER A 197 11.60 -18.88 -11.12
C SER A 197 11.62 -17.73 -12.13
N GLU A 198 12.24 -17.94 -13.28
CA GLU A 198 12.18 -17.04 -14.44
C GLU A 198 10.79 -17.00 -15.11
N GLN A 199 9.83 -17.79 -14.65
CA GLN A 199 8.49 -17.86 -15.23
C GLN A 199 7.63 -16.68 -14.77
N ARG A 200 7.01 -16.03 -15.73
CA ARG A 200 5.98 -15.04 -15.47
C ARG A 200 4.69 -15.73 -15.07
N THR A 201 4.31 -15.60 -13.79
CA THR A 201 3.13 -16.25 -13.20
C THR A 201 2.02 -15.28 -12.86
N GLY A 202 2.24 -13.98 -13.15
CA GLY A 202 1.28 -12.93 -12.81
C GLY A 202 -0.03 -13.04 -13.59
N HIS A 203 -1.16 -12.99 -12.88
CA HIS A 203 -2.51 -12.96 -13.44
C HIS A 203 -3.28 -11.76 -12.88
N ILE A 204 -4.30 -11.32 -13.64
CA ILE A 204 -5.33 -10.42 -13.15
C ILE A 204 -6.61 -11.23 -13.06
N LEU A 205 -7.08 -11.46 -11.84
CA LEU A 205 -8.38 -12.06 -11.57
C LEU A 205 -9.41 -10.97 -11.38
N VAL A 206 -10.67 -11.25 -11.72
CA VAL A 206 -11.77 -10.30 -11.54
C VAL A 206 -12.99 -11.01 -10.94
N THR A 207 -13.72 -10.28 -10.11
CA THR A 207 -15.03 -10.69 -9.60
C THR A 207 -15.92 -9.48 -9.38
N GLU A 208 -17.24 -9.69 -9.37
CA GLU A 208 -18.18 -8.65 -8.97
C GLU A 208 -18.35 -8.65 -7.45
N VAL A 209 -18.44 -7.44 -6.87
CA VAL A 209 -18.66 -7.22 -5.44
C VAL A 209 -19.89 -6.33 -5.20
N ALA A 210 -20.44 -6.42 -4.00
CA ALA A 210 -21.69 -5.74 -3.66
C ALA A 210 -21.55 -4.22 -3.57
N VAL A 211 -20.39 -3.72 -3.11
CA VAL A 211 -20.14 -2.30 -2.84
C VAL A 211 -19.15 -1.77 -3.87
N PRO A 212 -19.49 -0.69 -4.59
CA PRO A 212 -18.59 -0.09 -5.58
C PRO A 212 -17.39 0.61 -4.90
N GLY A 213 -16.38 0.93 -5.68
CA GLY A 213 -15.28 1.80 -5.24
C GLY A 213 -15.77 3.19 -4.80
N ALA A 214 -14.99 3.85 -3.96
CA ALA A 214 -15.30 5.17 -3.40
C ALA A 214 -15.39 6.32 -4.44
N GLY A 215 -15.28 6.00 -5.71
CA GLY A 215 -15.41 6.92 -6.84
C GLY A 215 -14.05 7.38 -7.41
N PRO A 216 -14.09 8.02 -8.58
CA PRO A 216 -12.89 8.59 -9.20
C PRO A 216 -12.35 9.73 -8.34
N ARG A 217 -11.06 9.88 -8.37
CA ARG A 217 -10.32 10.98 -7.76
C ARG A 217 -9.86 11.95 -8.81
#